data_9702cd3f1ec0f75c06d5c3f4e0f402c0
#
_entry.id   9702cd3f1ec0f75c06d5c3f4e0f402c0
#
_cell.length_a   1.000
_cell.length_b   1.000
_cell.length_c   1.000
_cell.angle_alpha   90.00
_cell.angle_beta   90.00
_cell.angle_gamma   90.00
#
_symmetry.space_group_name_H-M   'P 1'
#
loop_
_entity.id
_entity.type
_entity.pdbx_description
1 polymer ?
#
loop_
_entity_poly.entity_id
_entity_poly.type
_entity_poly.pdbx_seq_one_letter_code
_entity_poly.pdbx_strand_id
1 'polypeptide(L)'
;ERIVDSAGIQCGFKRMPSYLYTECGDGMKKLEQERSAAVRAGIPASIVYDTGLPFPVKMALRYENQAQFDPIDFLYGLSDSLKICQHTRVLQVKGHEIRTDRGTVKADHIVFASHFPFPRWPGFYSARMHQERSYVLALETEDWDLGGMYYGIDPDGLSFRNAGELVLVGGMGHRTGEGRIKDPYGELEKRAGNIWKKAEIKASWSAQDCMTLDSVPYIGVFSRLRPYWLVATGFGKWGMTNSMVSAMAVCDAVTGQSMK
;
A
#
# COMPACT_ATOMS: atom_id res chain seq x y z
N GLU A 1 4.12 12.04 9.29
CA GLU A 1 5.03 12.74 10.19
C GLU A 1 4.28 13.47 11.31
N ARG A 2 3.46 14.49 11.05
CA ARG A 2 2.76 15.26 12.12
C ARG A 2 2.04 14.39 13.15
N ILE A 3 1.41 13.29 12.76
CA ILE A 3 0.75 12.36 13.68
C ILE A 3 1.79 11.61 14.52
N VAL A 4 2.86 11.13 13.89
CA VAL A 4 3.96 10.44 14.56
C VAL A 4 4.57 11.35 15.63
N ASP A 5 4.89 12.59 15.26
CA ASP A 5 5.50 13.57 16.15
C ASP A 5 4.54 13.98 17.30
N SER A 6 3.28 14.31 16.96
CA SER A 6 2.30 14.79 17.97
C SER A 6 1.87 13.71 18.95
N ALA A 7 1.84 12.45 18.53
CA ALA A 7 1.47 11.31 19.37
C ALA A 7 2.68 10.58 19.98
N GLY A 8 3.91 10.98 19.63
CA GLY A 8 5.14 10.36 20.13
C GLY A 8 5.33 8.91 19.70
N ILE A 9 4.79 8.53 18.52
CA ILE A 9 4.77 7.13 18.07
C ILE A 9 6.16 6.69 17.60
N GLN A 10 6.68 5.63 18.20
CA GLN A 10 7.97 5.06 17.85
C GLN A 10 7.79 3.99 16.76
N CYS A 11 7.71 4.42 15.50
CA CYS A 11 7.50 3.53 14.34
C CYS A 11 8.67 3.58 13.33
N GLY A 12 9.85 4.01 13.74
CA GLY A 12 11.01 4.10 12.85
C GLY A 12 10.79 5.02 11.64
N PHE A 13 9.99 6.09 11.81
CA PHE A 13 9.74 7.05 10.73
C PHE A 13 11.05 7.68 10.26
N LYS A 14 11.38 7.51 8.98
CA LYS A 14 12.63 8.01 8.38
C LYS A 14 12.35 8.63 7.02
N ARG A 15 12.81 9.87 6.82
CA ARG A 15 12.83 10.52 5.51
C ARG A 15 13.92 9.89 4.64
N MET A 16 13.57 9.55 3.41
CA MET A 16 14.48 9.00 2.42
C MET A 16 13.93 9.17 1.00
N PRO A 17 14.77 9.11 -0.04
CA PRO A 17 14.28 9.16 -1.41
C PRO A 17 13.54 7.88 -1.80
N SER A 18 12.64 7.99 -2.78
CA SER A 18 12.10 6.83 -3.49
C SER A 18 12.45 6.90 -4.98
N TYR A 19 12.55 5.73 -5.59
CA TYR A 19 12.94 5.59 -6.98
C TYR A 19 11.95 4.70 -7.73
N LEU A 20 11.44 5.21 -8.85
CA LEU A 20 10.86 4.36 -9.88
C LEU A 20 11.97 4.04 -10.87
N TYR A 21 12.31 2.77 -11.07
CA TYR A 21 13.41 2.39 -11.96
C TYR A 21 12.97 1.47 -13.09
N THR A 22 13.77 1.45 -14.15
CA THR A 22 13.62 0.52 -15.27
C THR A 22 14.96 -0.05 -15.72
N GLU A 23 14.96 -1.32 -16.05
CA GLU A 23 16.08 -2.03 -16.68
C GLU A 23 15.91 -2.08 -18.22
N CYS A 24 14.74 -1.67 -18.75
CA CYS A 24 14.36 -1.74 -20.14
C CYS A 24 14.28 -0.38 -20.81
N GLY A 25 14.55 -0.32 -22.13
CA GLY A 25 14.45 0.92 -22.91
C GLY A 25 13.04 1.49 -22.98
N ASP A 26 12.02 0.63 -23.03
CA ASP A 26 10.61 1.06 -23.10
C ASP A 26 10.12 1.74 -21.81
N GLY A 27 10.69 1.38 -20.67
CA GLY A 27 10.40 2.00 -19.39
C GLY A 27 10.89 3.45 -19.31
N MET A 28 11.94 3.82 -20.02
CA MET A 28 12.50 5.18 -19.99
C MET A 28 11.47 6.23 -20.42
N LYS A 29 10.68 5.98 -21.47
CA LYS A 29 9.63 6.89 -21.92
C LYS A 29 8.53 7.07 -20.85
N LYS A 30 8.19 6.00 -20.14
CA LYS A 30 7.20 6.05 -19.05
C LYS A 30 7.72 6.92 -17.90
N LEU A 31 8.99 6.75 -17.51
CA LEU A 31 9.60 7.57 -16.46
C LEU A 31 9.69 9.05 -16.84
N GLU A 32 9.96 9.40 -18.10
CA GLU A 32 9.92 10.79 -18.56
C GLU A 32 8.51 11.39 -18.54
N GLN A 33 7.49 10.62 -18.89
CA GLN A 33 6.09 11.03 -18.79
C GLN A 33 5.70 11.26 -17.33
N GLU A 34 6.09 10.34 -16.45
CA GLU A 34 5.85 10.43 -15.01
C GLU A 34 6.55 11.64 -14.40
N ARG A 35 7.83 11.88 -14.74
CA ARG A 35 8.55 13.09 -14.33
C ARG A 35 7.81 14.35 -14.75
N SER A 36 7.35 14.38 -15.99
CA SER A 36 6.62 15.54 -16.51
C SER A 36 5.31 15.76 -15.77
N ALA A 37 4.61 14.70 -15.38
CA ALA A 37 3.39 14.78 -14.57
C ALA A 37 3.69 15.26 -13.14
N ALA A 38 4.71 14.70 -12.50
CA ALA A 38 5.16 15.08 -11.16
C ALA A 38 5.51 16.57 -11.09
N VAL A 39 6.31 17.06 -12.06
CA VAL A 39 6.71 18.48 -12.13
C VAL A 39 5.49 19.40 -12.28
N ARG A 40 4.53 19.03 -13.16
CA ARG A 40 3.26 19.80 -13.29
C ARG A 40 2.44 19.82 -12.01
N ALA A 41 2.52 18.76 -11.21
CA ALA A 41 1.87 18.67 -9.89
C ALA A 41 2.66 19.37 -8.76
N GLY A 42 3.81 20.00 -9.07
CA GLY A 42 4.68 20.63 -8.08
C GLY A 42 5.47 19.65 -7.20
N ILE A 43 5.58 18.38 -7.62
CA ILE A 43 6.30 17.35 -6.89
C ILE A 43 7.76 17.32 -7.38
N PRO A 44 8.76 17.49 -6.49
CA PRO A 44 10.17 17.42 -6.88
C PRO A 44 10.54 16.00 -7.33
N ALA A 45 10.89 15.87 -8.60
CA ALA A 45 11.28 14.61 -9.20
C ALA A 45 12.38 14.83 -10.25
N SER A 46 13.42 13.98 -10.23
CA SER A 46 14.57 14.09 -11.12
C SER A 46 14.95 12.74 -11.72
N ILE A 47 15.38 12.76 -12.98
CA ILE A 47 15.98 11.57 -13.61
C ILE A 47 17.38 11.37 -13.08
N VAL A 48 17.69 10.12 -12.73
CA VAL A 48 19.01 9.67 -12.32
C VAL A 48 19.34 8.34 -13.01
N TYR A 49 20.63 8.07 -13.15
CA TYR A 49 21.16 6.84 -13.77
C TYR A 49 21.95 5.97 -12.79
N ASP A 50 22.34 6.56 -11.67
CA ASP A 50 22.93 5.89 -10.53
C ASP A 50 21.93 5.88 -9.37
N THR A 51 21.62 4.69 -8.86
CA THR A 51 20.58 4.49 -7.85
C THR A 51 21.09 3.90 -6.54
N GLY A 52 22.33 3.42 -6.52
CA GLY A 52 22.88 2.64 -5.41
C GLY A 52 22.34 1.20 -5.34
N LEU A 53 21.51 0.75 -6.29
CA LEU A 53 21.13 -0.66 -6.38
C LEU A 53 22.33 -1.53 -6.79
N PRO A 54 22.45 -2.77 -6.29
CA PRO A 54 23.58 -3.65 -6.58
C PRO A 54 23.55 -4.26 -8.01
N PHE A 55 22.74 -3.70 -8.88
CA PHE A 55 22.64 -4.07 -10.30
C PHE A 55 22.38 -2.83 -11.15
N PRO A 56 22.77 -2.86 -12.44
CA PRO A 56 22.61 -1.71 -13.32
C PRO A 56 21.16 -1.47 -13.69
N VAL A 57 20.73 -0.20 -13.64
CA VAL A 57 19.46 0.27 -14.16
C VAL A 57 19.68 1.16 -15.38
N LYS A 58 18.73 1.20 -16.32
CA LYS A 58 18.83 2.10 -17.47
C LYS A 58 18.47 3.53 -17.12
N MET A 59 17.49 3.71 -16.24
CA MET A 59 17.02 5.01 -15.79
C MET A 59 16.22 4.84 -14.50
N ALA A 60 16.26 5.83 -13.64
CA ALA A 60 15.35 5.94 -12.52
C ALA A 60 14.81 7.37 -12.38
N LEU A 61 13.58 7.47 -11.89
CA LEU A 61 12.98 8.72 -11.45
C LEU A 61 13.04 8.76 -9.94
N ARG A 62 13.79 9.71 -9.41
CA ARG A 62 13.98 9.93 -7.98
C ARG A 62 13.02 10.99 -7.48
N TYR A 63 12.30 10.64 -6.42
CA TYR A 63 11.46 11.54 -5.64
C TYR A 63 12.13 11.83 -4.31
N GLU A 64 12.32 13.10 -4.00
CA GLU A 64 12.88 13.54 -2.73
C GLU A 64 11.83 13.56 -1.62
N ASN A 65 12.32 13.60 -0.38
CA ASN A 65 11.48 13.79 0.82
C ASN A 65 10.34 12.79 0.99
N GLN A 66 10.50 11.58 0.44
CA GLN A 66 9.61 10.48 0.76
C GLN A 66 9.90 9.95 2.16
N ALA A 67 9.14 8.98 2.65
CA ALA A 67 9.36 8.42 3.96
C ALA A 67 9.02 6.94 4.00
N GLN A 68 9.68 6.22 4.89
CA GLN A 68 9.27 4.88 5.32
C GLN A 68 9.07 4.85 6.84
N PHE A 69 8.32 3.90 7.31
CA PHE A 69 8.08 3.62 8.73
C PHE A 69 7.57 2.19 8.89
N ASP A 70 7.55 1.69 10.12
CA ASP A 70 6.86 0.45 10.44
C ASP A 70 5.36 0.71 10.61
N PRO A 71 4.50 0.15 9.72
CA PRO A 71 3.07 0.39 9.80
C PRO A 71 2.40 -0.30 11.00
N ILE A 72 2.98 -1.39 11.52
CA ILE A 72 2.42 -2.10 12.68
C ILE A 72 2.67 -1.29 13.94
N ASP A 73 3.89 -0.82 14.16
CA ASP A 73 4.21 0.05 15.30
C ASP A 73 3.41 1.36 15.25
N PHE A 74 3.24 1.93 14.04
CA PHE A 74 2.38 3.09 13.85
C PHE A 74 0.93 2.81 14.26
N LEU A 75 0.35 1.68 13.84
CA LEU A 75 -1.01 1.30 14.20
C LEU A 75 -1.15 1.00 15.70
N TYR A 76 -0.18 0.35 16.32
CA TYR A 76 -0.18 0.15 17.78
C TYR A 76 -0.19 1.49 18.52
N GLY A 77 0.70 2.41 18.14
CA GLY A 77 0.72 3.75 18.75
C GLY A 77 -0.58 4.54 18.59
N LEU A 78 -1.31 4.36 17.48
CA LEU A 78 -2.63 4.96 17.28
C LEU A 78 -3.72 4.25 18.10
N SER A 79 -3.60 2.94 18.32
CA SER A 79 -4.68 2.12 18.88
C SER A 79 -4.91 2.35 20.38
N ASP A 80 -3.93 2.85 21.10
CA ASP A 80 -3.99 3.04 22.55
C ASP A 80 -5.15 3.96 23.00
N SER A 81 -5.54 4.90 22.15
CA SER A 81 -6.65 5.82 22.40
C SER A 81 -8.00 5.35 21.83
N LEU A 82 -8.04 4.22 21.11
CA LEU A 82 -9.20 3.76 20.38
C LEU A 82 -9.92 2.60 21.08
N LYS A 83 -11.25 2.61 21.05
CA LYS A 83 -12.05 1.46 21.47
C LYS A 83 -12.10 0.43 20.37
N ILE A 84 -11.23 -0.57 20.43
CA ILE A 84 -11.13 -1.66 19.45
C ILE A 84 -11.76 -2.94 20.03
N CYS A 85 -12.72 -3.51 19.30
CA CYS A 85 -13.34 -4.80 19.65
C CYS A 85 -12.69 -5.91 18.80
N GLN A 86 -11.60 -6.49 19.32
CA GLN A 86 -10.92 -7.62 18.69
C GLN A 86 -11.77 -8.90 18.74
N HIS A 87 -11.45 -9.87 17.88
CA HIS A 87 -12.14 -11.17 17.81
C HIS A 87 -13.67 -11.04 17.67
N THR A 88 -14.12 -9.99 16.99
CA THR A 88 -15.53 -9.68 16.78
C THR A 88 -15.82 -9.64 15.27
N ARG A 89 -16.55 -10.64 14.80
CA ARG A 89 -16.88 -10.78 13.37
C ARG A 89 -18.20 -10.12 13.06
N VAL A 90 -18.18 -9.18 12.10
CA VAL A 90 -19.40 -8.60 11.55
C VAL A 90 -20.07 -9.62 10.63
N LEU A 91 -21.31 -9.96 10.92
CA LEU A 91 -22.12 -10.94 10.18
C LEU A 91 -23.08 -10.25 9.20
N GLN A 92 -23.63 -9.09 9.58
CA GLN A 92 -24.58 -8.35 8.78
C GLN A 92 -24.57 -6.87 9.15
N VAL A 93 -24.82 -6.02 8.15
CA VAL A 93 -25.10 -4.60 8.36
C VAL A 93 -26.45 -4.27 7.72
N LYS A 94 -27.36 -3.67 8.47
CA LYS A 94 -28.70 -3.27 8.02
C LYS A 94 -29.07 -1.91 8.61
N GLY A 95 -29.23 -0.91 7.77
CA GLY A 95 -29.49 0.45 8.25
C GLY A 95 -28.35 0.94 9.13
N HIS A 96 -28.66 1.33 10.36
CA HIS A 96 -27.71 1.75 11.39
C HIS A 96 -27.27 0.61 12.33
N GLU A 97 -27.69 -0.63 12.05
CA GLU A 97 -27.40 -1.78 12.91
C GLU A 97 -26.32 -2.66 12.29
N ILE A 98 -25.35 -3.04 13.12
CA ILE A 98 -24.26 -3.96 12.80
C ILE A 98 -24.41 -5.17 13.70
N ARG A 99 -24.78 -6.31 13.11
CA ARG A 99 -24.86 -7.58 13.83
C ARG A 99 -23.50 -8.29 13.77
N THR A 100 -22.99 -8.65 14.92
CA THR A 100 -21.74 -9.41 15.07
C THR A 100 -22.01 -10.77 15.70
N ASP A 101 -21.00 -11.61 15.78
CA ASP A 101 -21.03 -12.89 16.53
C ASP A 101 -21.08 -12.70 18.05
N ARG A 102 -20.90 -11.47 18.55
CA ARG A 102 -20.91 -11.13 19.98
C ARG A 102 -22.02 -10.17 20.41
N GLY A 103 -22.88 -9.76 19.47
CA GLY A 103 -23.99 -8.84 19.77
C GLY A 103 -24.25 -7.87 18.63
N THR A 104 -25.10 -6.87 18.92
CA THR A 104 -25.51 -5.86 17.95
C THR A 104 -25.02 -4.49 18.38
N VAL A 105 -24.45 -3.74 17.45
CA VAL A 105 -24.02 -2.35 17.64
C VAL A 105 -24.92 -1.45 16.78
N LYS A 106 -25.30 -0.29 17.30
CA LYS A 106 -25.96 0.79 16.56
C LYS A 106 -25.01 1.96 16.40
N ALA A 107 -24.96 2.55 15.22
CA ALA A 107 -24.12 3.70 14.91
C ALA A 107 -24.79 4.66 13.93
N ASP A 108 -24.57 5.95 14.09
CA ASP A 108 -25.07 6.97 13.17
C ASP A 108 -24.40 6.88 11.79
N HIS A 109 -23.10 6.59 11.79
CA HIS A 109 -22.31 6.34 10.58
C HIS A 109 -21.59 4.99 10.65
N ILE A 110 -21.46 4.33 9.51
CA ILE A 110 -20.74 3.06 9.37
C ILE A 110 -19.70 3.19 8.28
N VAL A 111 -18.43 2.96 8.63
CA VAL A 111 -17.32 3.02 7.68
C VAL A 111 -16.85 1.62 7.32
N PHE A 112 -16.94 1.27 6.03
CA PHE A 112 -16.40 0.03 5.50
C PHE A 112 -14.95 0.24 5.07
N ALA A 113 -14.02 -0.02 6.00
CA ALA A 113 -12.58 0.01 5.79
C ALA A 113 -11.97 -1.42 5.84
N SER A 114 -12.73 -2.41 5.41
CA SER A 114 -12.42 -3.83 5.50
C SER A 114 -11.59 -4.37 4.33
N HIS A 115 -10.77 -3.55 3.71
CA HIS A 115 -9.98 -3.84 2.52
C HIS A 115 -10.88 -4.14 1.30
N PHE A 116 -11.59 -5.26 1.27
CA PHE A 116 -12.62 -5.57 0.28
C PHE A 116 -14.00 -5.44 0.94
N PRO A 117 -14.90 -4.52 0.49
CA PRO A 117 -16.21 -4.34 1.09
C PRO A 117 -17.07 -5.59 0.91
N PHE A 118 -17.50 -6.19 2.02
CA PHE A 118 -18.29 -7.43 2.00
C PHE A 118 -19.79 -7.25 1.66
N PRO A 119 -20.47 -6.09 1.91
CA PRO A 119 -21.85 -5.92 1.46
C PRO A 119 -21.91 -5.80 -0.06
N ARG A 120 -22.63 -6.74 -0.70
CA ARG A 120 -22.84 -6.67 -2.17
C ARG A 120 -23.77 -5.54 -2.57
N TRP A 121 -24.87 -5.38 -1.85
CA TRP A 121 -25.90 -4.37 -2.08
C TRP A 121 -25.79 -3.26 -1.02
N PRO A 122 -25.92 -1.99 -1.41
CA PRO A 122 -26.19 -1.45 -2.76
C PRO A 122 -24.93 -1.02 -3.57
N GLY A 123 -23.71 -1.28 -3.08
CA GLY A 123 -22.46 -0.73 -3.67
C GLY A 123 -21.91 -1.48 -4.88
N PHE A 124 -22.18 -2.79 -4.99
CA PHE A 124 -21.63 -3.67 -6.04
C PHE A 124 -20.12 -3.60 -6.24
N TYR A 125 -19.35 -3.37 -5.16
CA TYR A 125 -17.90 -3.21 -5.24
C TYR A 125 -17.21 -4.44 -5.84
N SER A 126 -17.74 -5.64 -5.64
CA SER A 126 -17.22 -6.88 -6.24
C SER A 126 -17.22 -6.91 -7.78
N ALA A 127 -18.05 -6.09 -8.42
CA ALA A 127 -18.07 -5.95 -9.88
C ALA A 127 -17.16 -4.81 -10.39
N ARG A 128 -16.60 -4.01 -9.48
CA ARG A 128 -15.83 -2.80 -9.80
C ARG A 128 -14.38 -2.90 -9.38
N MET A 129 -14.00 -4.00 -8.75
CA MET A 129 -12.66 -4.23 -8.24
C MET A 129 -12.23 -5.69 -8.45
N HIS A 130 -10.94 -5.89 -8.49
CA HIS A 130 -10.32 -7.21 -8.42
C HIS A 130 -9.19 -7.19 -7.39
N GLN A 131 -8.64 -8.34 -7.07
CA GLN A 131 -7.49 -8.45 -6.17
C GLN A 131 -6.25 -8.89 -6.94
N GLU A 132 -5.12 -8.26 -6.61
CA GLU A 132 -3.80 -8.70 -7.02
C GLU A 132 -3.03 -9.20 -5.81
N ARG A 133 -2.28 -10.27 -5.99
CA ARG A 133 -1.40 -10.81 -4.95
C ARG A 133 0.04 -10.50 -5.31
N SER A 134 0.81 -10.07 -4.31
CA SER A 134 2.25 -9.85 -4.40
C SER A 134 2.95 -10.62 -3.29
N TYR A 135 4.22 -10.94 -3.48
CA TYR A 135 5.05 -11.73 -2.57
C TYR A 135 6.22 -10.90 -2.09
N VAL A 136 6.65 -11.16 -0.88
CA VAL A 136 7.77 -10.45 -0.25
C VAL A 136 8.69 -11.44 0.44
N LEU A 137 9.99 -11.20 0.31
CA LEU A 137 11.04 -11.85 1.10
C LEU A 137 11.72 -10.81 1.97
N ALA A 138 12.06 -11.18 3.20
CA ALA A 138 12.96 -10.43 4.06
C ALA A 138 14.33 -11.13 4.08
N LEU A 139 15.34 -10.44 3.62
CA LEU A 139 16.69 -10.96 3.44
C LEU A 139 17.65 -10.33 4.44
N GLU A 140 18.47 -11.16 5.07
CA GLU A 140 19.69 -10.73 5.76
C GLU A 140 20.86 -10.81 4.79
N THR A 141 21.60 -9.72 4.61
CA THR A 141 22.72 -9.63 3.68
C THR A 141 23.73 -8.60 4.17
N GLU A 142 25.01 -8.76 3.80
CA GLU A 142 26.08 -7.82 4.15
C GLU A 142 25.85 -6.43 3.53
N ASP A 143 25.32 -6.38 2.29
CA ASP A 143 25.02 -5.15 1.54
C ASP A 143 23.53 -4.76 1.73
N TRP A 144 23.11 -4.52 2.96
CA TRP A 144 21.71 -4.28 3.30
C TRP A 144 21.26 -2.81 3.14
N ASP A 145 22.15 -1.83 3.29
CA ASP A 145 21.72 -0.42 3.24
C ASP A 145 21.57 0.06 1.79
N LEU A 146 20.32 0.12 1.37
CA LEU A 146 19.97 0.55 0.01
C LEU A 146 19.92 2.08 -0.16
N GLY A 147 19.94 2.85 0.92
CA GLY A 147 19.83 4.31 0.87
C GLY A 147 18.52 4.87 0.34
N GLY A 148 17.53 4.04 0.01
CA GLY A 148 16.25 4.47 -0.58
C GLY A 148 15.20 3.36 -0.68
N MET A 149 14.05 3.71 -1.23
CA MET A 149 12.97 2.79 -1.56
C MET A 149 12.85 2.69 -3.08
N TYR A 150 12.73 1.49 -3.62
CA TYR A 150 12.79 1.24 -5.06
C TYR A 150 11.58 0.47 -5.56
N TYR A 151 11.05 0.86 -6.70
CA TYR A 151 9.97 0.18 -7.39
C TYR A 151 10.28 0.05 -8.89
N GLY A 152 10.44 -1.18 -9.36
CA GLY A 152 10.64 -1.48 -10.78
C GLY A 152 9.33 -1.34 -11.55
N ILE A 153 9.33 -0.52 -12.59
CA ILE A 153 8.13 -0.26 -13.42
C ILE A 153 7.97 -1.24 -14.59
N ASP A 154 8.98 -2.06 -14.84
CA ASP A 154 8.90 -3.11 -15.86
C ASP A 154 7.90 -4.20 -15.41
N PRO A 155 7.32 -4.98 -16.35
CA PRO A 155 6.30 -6.00 -16.02
C PRO A 155 6.70 -6.97 -14.91
N ASP A 156 8.00 -7.31 -14.86
CA ASP A 156 8.59 -8.19 -13.83
C ASP A 156 9.44 -7.42 -12.80
N GLY A 157 9.25 -6.10 -12.70
CA GLY A 157 10.01 -5.24 -11.81
C GLY A 157 9.88 -5.67 -10.35
N LEU A 158 11.01 -5.67 -9.64
CA LEU A 158 11.04 -5.92 -8.20
C LEU A 158 10.97 -4.60 -7.45
N SER A 159 10.50 -4.65 -6.21
CA SER A 159 10.57 -3.54 -5.27
C SER A 159 11.54 -3.86 -4.15
N PHE A 160 12.25 -2.84 -3.65
CA PHE A 160 13.23 -2.98 -2.59
C PHE A 160 13.08 -1.87 -1.56
N ARG A 161 13.23 -2.20 -0.31
CA ARG A 161 13.39 -1.25 0.79
C ARG A 161 14.04 -1.91 1.99
N ASN A 162 14.53 -1.12 2.92
CA ASN A 162 15.00 -1.64 4.19
C ASN A 162 13.88 -1.79 5.24
N ALA A 163 14.03 -2.75 6.12
CA ALA A 163 13.32 -2.87 7.38
C ALA A 163 14.34 -3.24 8.47
N GLY A 164 14.81 -2.23 9.23
CA GLY A 164 16.01 -2.40 10.04
C GLY A 164 17.21 -2.75 9.15
N GLU A 165 17.92 -3.81 9.50
CA GLU A 165 19.08 -4.35 8.75
C GLU A 165 18.67 -5.38 7.67
N LEU A 166 17.38 -5.62 7.50
CA LEU A 166 16.87 -6.51 6.46
C LEU A 166 16.55 -5.75 5.18
N VAL A 167 16.77 -6.42 4.05
CA VAL A 167 16.26 -5.99 2.74
C VAL A 167 14.94 -6.68 2.46
N LEU A 168 13.89 -5.92 2.25
CA LEU A 168 12.61 -6.43 1.77
C LEU A 168 12.62 -6.42 0.24
N VAL A 169 12.38 -7.59 -0.36
CA VAL A 169 12.28 -7.78 -1.81
C VAL A 169 10.85 -8.16 -2.14
N GLY A 170 10.15 -7.30 -2.87
CA GLY A 170 8.77 -7.54 -3.32
C GLY A 170 8.68 -7.81 -4.81
N GLY A 171 7.76 -8.69 -5.22
CA GLY A 171 7.57 -9.00 -6.64
C GLY A 171 6.52 -10.07 -6.92
N MET A 172 6.59 -10.65 -8.11
CA MET A 172 5.72 -11.75 -8.58
C MET A 172 4.23 -11.42 -8.52
N GLY A 173 3.89 -10.14 -8.72
CA GLY A 173 2.52 -9.66 -8.71
C GLY A 173 1.68 -10.29 -9.81
N HIS A 174 0.47 -10.78 -9.46
CA HIS A 174 -0.49 -11.32 -10.41
C HIS A 174 -1.92 -11.17 -9.89
N ARG A 175 -2.88 -11.21 -10.79
CA ARG A 175 -4.29 -11.20 -10.42
C ARG A 175 -4.63 -12.47 -9.63
N THR A 176 -5.25 -12.29 -8.47
CA THR A 176 -5.63 -13.42 -7.60
C THR A 176 -6.59 -14.37 -8.34
N GLY A 177 -6.25 -15.67 -8.30
CA GLY A 177 -6.99 -16.71 -9.01
C GLY A 177 -6.45 -17.03 -10.41
N GLU A 178 -5.54 -16.23 -10.96
CA GLU A 178 -4.82 -16.55 -12.21
C GLU A 178 -3.56 -17.35 -11.86
N GLY A 179 -3.54 -18.64 -12.20
CA GLY A 179 -2.41 -19.54 -11.90
C GLY A 179 -1.23 -19.39 -12.87
N ARG A 180 -0.81 -18.17 -13.22
CA ARG A 180 0.27 -17.94 -14.21
C ARG A 180 1.64 -18.37 -13.71
N ILE A 181 1.91 -18.25 -12.41
CA ILE A 181 3.18 -18.61 -11.78
C ILE A 181 2.92 -19.77 -10.84
N LYS A 182 3.57 -20.91 -11.10
CA LYS A 182 3.36 -22.12 -10.28
C LYS A 182 3.96 -22.00 -8.88
N ASP A 183 5.14 -21.40 -8.80
CA ASP A 183 5.87 -21.19 -7.55
C ASP A 183 6.39 -19.75 -7.47
N PRO A 184 5.56 -18.79 -7.03
CA PRO A 184 5.95 -17.39 -6.96
C PRO A 184 7.05 -17.11 -5.92
N TYR A 185 7.09 -17.87 -4.82
CA TYR A 185 8.16 -17.74 -3.82
C TYR A 185 9.49 -18.21 -4.38
N GLY A 186 9.56 -19.41 -4.94
CA GLY A 186 10.80 -19.93 -5.52
C GLY A 186 11.33 -19.06 -6.66
N GLU A 187 10.46 -18.49 -7.48
CA GLU A 187 10.91 -17.56 -8.53
C GLU A 187 11.44 -16.23 -7.92
N LEU A 188 10.79 -15.72 -6.88
CA LEU A 188 11.27 -14.52 -6.19
C LEU A 188 12.60 -14.79 -5.46
N GLU A 189 12.75 -15.94 -4.81
CA GLU A 189 13.99 -16.40 -4.16
C GLU A 189 15.14 -16.50 -5.16
N LYS A 190 14.90 -17.13 -6.32
CA LYS A 190 15.89 -17.24 -7.38
C LYS A 190 16.35 -15.87 -7.89
N ARG A 191 15.41 -14.94 -8.10
CA ARG A 191 15.74 -13.58 -8.55
C ARG A 191 16.49 -12.79 -7.49
N ALA A 192 16.08 -12.86 -6.23
CA ALA A 192 16.77 -12.23 -5.12
C ALA A 192 18.19 -12.81 -4.94
N GLY A 193 18.36 -14.14 -5.06
CA GLY A 193 19.66 -14.82 -4.99
C GLY A 193 20.61 -14.48 -6.14
N ASN A 194 20.09 -14.06 -7.29
CA ASN A 194 20.93 -13.53 -8.37
C ASN A 194 21.53 -12.16 -8.03
N ILE A 195 20.83 -11.37 -7.22
CA ILE A 195 21.27 -10.04 -6.76
C ILE A 195 22.18 -10.18 -5.54
N TRP A 196 21.73 -10.91 -4.53
CA TRP A 196 22.44 -11.13 -3.25
C TRP A 196 22.79 -12.61 -3.07
N LYS A 197 23.92 -13.04 -3.61
CA LYS A 197 24.32 -14.47 -3.65
C LYS A 197 24.46 -15.15 -2.28
N LYS A 198 24.73 -14.36 -1.22
CA LYS A 198 24.94 -14.85 0.13
C LYS A 198 23.82 -14.49 1.09
N ALA A 199 22.72 -13.95 0.58
CA ALA A 199 21.61 -13.55 1.43
C ALA A 199 20.90 -14.76 2.07
N GLU A 200 20.51 -14.61 3.33
CA GLU A 200 19.68 -15.57 4.04
C GLU A 200 18.23 -15.07 4.11
N ILE A 201 17.29 -15.93 3.77
CA ILE A 201 15.85 -15.59 3.86
C ILE A 201 15.40 -15.76 5.31
N LYS A 202 15.05 -14.66 5.97
CA LYS A 202 14.55 -14.67 7.36
C LYS A 202 13.04 -14.81 7.45
N ALA A 203 12.31 -14.30 6.46
CA ALA A 203 10.85 -14.42 6.39
C ALA A 203 10.35 -14.29 4.95
N SER A 204 9.17 -14.86 4.71
CA SER A 204 8.44 -14.70 3.46
C SER A 204 6.94 -14.59 3.72
N TRP A 205 6.26 -13.75 2.95
CA TRP A 205 4.81 -13.60 3.03
C TRP A 205 4.22 -13.09 1.73
N SER A 206 2.91 -13.14 1.62
CA SER A 206 2.19 -12.53 0.51
C SER A 206 1.04 -11.67 1.02
N ALA A 207 0.70 -10.67 0.25
CA ALA A 207 -0.44 -9.78 0.51
C ALA A 207 -1.30 -9.65 -0.76
N GLN A 208 -2.55 -9.25 -0.56
CA GLN A 208 -3.46 -8.94 -1.66
C GLN A 208 -3.81 -7.45 -1.61
N ASP A 209 -3.85 -6.82 -2.77
CA ASP A 209 -4.25 -5.44 -2.96
C ASP A 209 -5.59 -5.38 -3.68
N CYS A 210 -6.45 -4.44 -3.28
CA CYS A 210 -7.71 -4.18 -3.98
C CYS A 210 -7.48 -3.16 -5.09
N MET A 211 -7.60 -3.61 -6.33
CA MET A 211 -7.43 -2.82 -7.53
C MET A 211 -8.80 -2.40 -8.07
N THR A 212 -9.03 -1.12 -8.28
CA THR A 212 -10.22 -0.60 -8.95
C THR A 212 -10.06 -0.66 -10.46
N LEU A 213 -11.16 -0.72 -11.20
CA LEU A 213 -11.11 -0.79 -12.66
C LEU A 213 -10.63 0.51 -13.31
N ASP A 214 -10.82 1.64 -12.63
CA ASP A 214 -10.45 2.98 -13.08
C ASP A 214 -9.17 3.52 -12.42
N SER A 215 -8.50 2.69 -11.60
CA SER A 215 -7.31 3.03 -10.83
C SER A 215 -7.51 4.18 -9.82
N VAL A 216 -8.76 4.55 -9.52
CA VAL A 216 -9.11 5.57 -8.51
C VAL A 216 -9.68 4.89 -7.26
N PRO A 217 -9.14 5.18 -6.05
CA PRO A 217 -9.70 4.65 -4.81
C PRO A 217 -11.16 5.06 -4.60
N TYR A 218 -11.96 4.16 -4.04
CA TYR A 218 -13.33 4.47 -3.63
C TYR A 218 -13.36 4.96 -2.19
N ILE A 219 -13.53 6.27 -2.02
CA ILE A 219 -13.53 6.95 -0.72
C ILE A 219 -14.77 7.84 -0.64
N GLY A 220 -15.54 7.73 0.45
CA GLY A 220 -16.72 8.54 0.69
C GLY A 220 -18.01 7.74 0.86
N VAL A 221 -19.13 8.26 0.37
CA VAL A 221 -20.44 7.61 0.52
C VAL A 221 -20.48 6.27 -0.20
N PHE A 222 -20.80 5.20 0.53
CA PHE A 222 -20.87 3.83 0.01
C PHE A 222 -21.88 3.70 -1.14
N SER A 223 -23.04 4.33 -0.99
CA SER A 223 -24.08 4.40 -2.01
C SER A 223 -25.07 5.52 -1.69
N ARG A 224 -25.62 6.17 -2.71
CA ARG A 224 -26.69 7.17 -2.55
C ARG A 224 -27.93 6.64 -1.81
N LEU A 225 -28.16 5.34 -1.82
CA LEU A 225 -29.27 4.67 -1.09
C LEU A 225 -28.97 4.53 0.42
N ARG A 226 -27.74 4.76 0.84
CA ARG A 226 -27.29 4.64 2.24
C ARG A 226 -26.27 5.74 2.55
N PRO A 227 -26.68 7.00 2.65
CA PRO A 227 -25.75 8.14 2.78
C PRO A 227 -24.92 8.11 4.07
N TYR A 228 -25.37 7.40 5.10
CA TYR A 228 -24.67 7.19 6.36
C TYR A 228 -23.69 5.99 6.35
N TRP A 229 -23.61 5.26 5.24
CA TRP A 229 -22.57 4.26 5.00
C TRP A 229 -21.45 4.90 4.20
N LEU A 230 -20.25 4.81 4.72
CA LEU A 230 -19.03 5.30 4.07
C LEU A 230 -18.14 4.13 3.70
N VAL A 231 -17.27 4.32 2.73
CA VAL A 231 -16.32 3.32 2.26
C VAL A 231 -14.95 3.93 2.07
N ALA A 232 -13.92 3.14 2.35
CA ALA A 232 -12.52 3.43 2.06
C ALA A 232 -11.88 2.13 1.56
N THR A 233 -11.65 2.02 0.24
CA THR A 233 -11.16 0.80 -0.41
C THR A 233 -10.57 1.08 -1.79
N GLY A 234 -9.97 0.04 -2.40
CA GLY A 234 -9.43 0.14 -3.75
C GLY A 234 -8.15 0.95 -3.82
N PHE A 235 -7.30 0.87 -2.79
CA PHE A 235 -6.10 1.68 -2.68
C PHE A 235 -4.97 1.23 -3.62
N GLY A 236 -5.16 0.14 -4.37
CA GLY A 236 -4.12 -0.44 -5.17
C GLY A 236 -2.90 -0.79 -4.30
N LYS A 237 -1.72 -0.47 -4.79
CA LYS A 237 -0.46 -0.69 -4.04
C LYS A 237 -0.04 0.54 -3.20
N TRP A 238 -0.92 1.54 -3.04
CA TRP A 238 -0.67 2.81 -2.35
C TRP A 238 -1.46 2.93 -1.03
N GLY A 239 -1.61 1.80 -0.33
CA GLY A 239 -2.43 1.71 0.88
C GLY A 239 -2.06 2.71 1.96
N MET A 240 -0.77 2.93 2.23
CA MET A 240 -0.33 3.83 3.32
C MET A 240 -0.67 5.30 3.02
N THR A 241 -0.48 5.77 1.79
CA THR A 241 -0.84 7.14 1.38
C THR A 241 -2.36 7.32 1.32
N ASN A 242 -3.05 6.39 0.64
CA ASN A 242 -4.49 6.49 0.44
C ASN A 242 -5.29 6.31 1.73
N SER A 243 -4.80 5.56 2.72
CA SER A 243 -5.45 5.44 4.03
C SER A 243 -5.52 6.78 4.76
N MET A 244 -4.47 7.59 4.69
CA MET A 244 -4.46 8.91 5.32
C MET A 244 -5.43 9.87 4.65
N VAL A 245 -5.45 9.93 3.31
CA VAL A 245 -6.42 10.72 2.54
C VAL A 245 -7.85 10.26 2.85
N SER A 246 -8.07 8.94 2.92
CA SER A 246 -9.37 8.36 3.26
C SER A 246 -9.82 8.73 4.67
N ALA A 247 -8.92 8.68 5.63
CA ALA A 247 -9.22 9.04 7.01
C ALA A 247 -9.68 10.51 7.12
N MET A 248 -8.98 11.41 6.42
CA MET A 248 -9.37 12.83 6.36
C MET A 248 -10.74 13.00 5.72
N ALA A 249 -10.95 12.43 4.52
CA ALA A 249 -12.22 12.54 3.78
C ALA A 249 -13.42 11.95 4.54
N VAL A 250 -13.22 10.80 5.18
CA VAL A 250 -14.27 10.15 6.01
C VAL A 250 -14.55 10.95 7.27
N CYS A 251 -13.53 11.50 7.92
CA CYS A 251 -13.69 12.37 9.07
C CYS A 251 -14.53 13.60 8.73
N ASP A 252 -14.20 14.30 7.64
CA ASP A 252 -14.94 15.46 7.18
C ASP A 252 -16.40 15.13 6.85
N ALA A 253 -16.64 13.98 6.19
CA ALA A 253 -17.99 13.51 5.87
C ALA A 253 -18.82 13.20 7.13
N VAL A 254 -18.21 12.65 8.20
CA VAL A 254 -18.89 12.31 9.45
C VAL A 254 -19.14 13.56 10.30
N THR A 255 -18.20 14.51 10.32
CA THR A 255 -18.30 15.74 11.13
C THR A 255 -19.06 16.86 10.43
N GLY A 256 -19.46 16.70 9.17
CA GLY A 256 -20.11 17.72 8.38
C GLY A 256 -19.18 18.87 7.95
N GLN A 257 -17.87 18.66 8.06
CA GLN A 257 -16.88 19.63 7.56
C GLN A 257 -16.69 19.46 6.06
N SER A 258 -16.52 20.55 5.34
CA SER A 258 -16.19 20.49 3.91
C SER A 258 -14.68 20.33 3.76
N MET A 259 -14.22 19.36 2.98
CA MET A 259 -12.82 19.34 2.56
C MET A 259 -12.46 20.66 1.89
N LYS A 260 -11.53 21.38 2.51
CA LYS A 260 -10.92 22.59 1.92
C LYS A 260 -9.73 22.20 1.06
#